data_b00ba94ae1f9ea6e6974e6a28b9974d8
#
_entry.id   b00ba94ae1f9ea6e6974e6a28b9974d8
#
_cell.length_a   1.000
_cell.length_b   1.000
_cell.length_c   1.000
_cell.angle_alpha   90.00
_cell.angle_beta   90.00
_cell.angle_gamma   90.00
#
_symmetry.space_group_name_H-M   'P 1'
#
loop_
_entity.id
_entity.type
_entity.pdbx_description
1 polymer ?
#
loop_
_entity_poly.entity_id
_entity_poly.type
_entity_poly.pdbx_seq_one_letter_code
_entity_poly.pdbx_strand_id
1 'polypeptide(L)'
;LDLFSELCAYASRTMPVLTEITLNKKATAKSHRPAVRKMMDVNSKRNVLGVTSVGKILVKIDTANDLKKMERGFKVVNTANLPKDKKIGLSAIENISRYKAVVDDSIQENDRLKLQLVDYLNSEYNHRSRIALSIKCKEFGVELEELNYASSLRLFSLEHVSEEALQAIASMDCVLAVRK
;
A
#
# COMPACT_ATOMS: atom_id res chain seq x y z
N LEU A 1 -2.33 -0.84 -20.61
CA LEU A 1 -3.03 0.18 -19.79
C LEU A 1 -1.96 0.95 -19.01
N ASP A 2 -2.01 2.28 -19.13
CA ASP A 2 -1.13 3.16 -18.37
C ASP A 2 -1.42 2.98 -16.86
N LEU A 3 -0.38 2.83 -16.05
CA LEU A 3 -0.48 2.69 -14.59
C LEU A 3 -1.42 3.73 -13.97
N PHE A 4 -1.37 4.97 -14.44
CA PHE A 4 -2.23 6.03 -13.93
C PHE A 4 -3.70 5.80 -14.27
N SER A 5 -4.04 5.26 -15.42
CA SER A 5 -5.41 4.88 -15.78
C SER A 5 -5.92 3.75 -14.91
N GLU A 6 -5.09 2.75 -14.61
CA GLU A 6 -5.39 1.67 -13.69
C GLU A 6 -5.65 2.20 -12.27
N LEU A 7 -4.75 3.03 -11.74
CA LEU A 7 -4.89 3.62 -10.41
C LEU A 7 -6.09 4.56 -10.32
N CYS A 8 -6.45 5.29 -11.38
CA CYS A 8 -7.67 6.11 -11.41
C CYS A 8 -8.94 5.26 -11.24
N ALA A 9 -9.01 4.08 -11.85
CA ALA A 9 -10.16 3.18 -11.70
C ALA A 9 -10.32 2.69 -10.24
N TYR A 10 -9.24 2.58 -9.49
CA TYR A 10 -9.26 2.20 -8.08
C TYR A 10 -9.48 3.38 -7.12
N ALA A 11 -8.97 4.56 -7.43
CA ALA A 11 -9.05 5.75 -6.55
C ALA A 11 -10.47 6.31 -6.36
N SER A 12 -11.45 5.81 -7.12
CA SER A 12 -12.88 6.13 -6.91
C SER A 12 -13.53 5.31 -5.79
N ARG A 13 -12.83 4.32 -5.24
CA ARG A 13 -13.33 3.45 -4.17
C ARG A 13 -13.32 4.17 -2.82
N THR A 14 -14.03 3.60 -1.86
CA THR A 14 -14.15 4.13 -0.49
C THR A 14 -12.88 4.05 0.35
N MET A 15 -11.90 3.26 -0.11
CA MET A 15 -10.61 3.07 0.55
C MET A 15 -9.47 3.60 -0.32
N PRO A 16 -8.38 4.14 0.29
CA PRO A 16 -7.18 4.52 -0.45
C PRO A 16 -6.57 3.33 -1.19
N VAL A 17 -6.05 3.60 -2.37
CA VAL A 17 -5.27 2.62 -3.12
C VAL A 17 -3.82 2.64 -2.64
N LEU A 18 -3.23 1.46 -2.48
CA LEU A 18 -1.83 1.34 -2.13
C LEU A 18 -0.97 1.16 -3.37
N THR A 19 0.10 1.92 -3.41
CA THR A 19 1.17 1.79 -4.40
C THR A 19 2.50 1.55 -3.72
N GLU A 20 3.39 0.87 -4.40
CA GLU A 20 4.77 0.71 -3.98
C GLU A 20 5.72 1.37 -5.00
N ILE A 21 6.74 2.05 -4.47
CA ILE A 21 7.78 2.70 -5.27
C ILE A 21 9.07 1.93 -5.06
N THR A 22 9.58 1.38 -6.15
CA THR A 22 10.92 0.77 -6.18
C THR A 22 11.94 1.86 -6.46
N LEU A 23 12.96 1.94 -5.61
CA LEU A 23 14.08 2.86 -5.82
C LEU A 23 15.17 2.19 -6.65
N ASN A 24 15.79 2.98 -7.51
CA ASN A 24 16.99 2.57 -8.25
C ASN A 24 18.07 2.09 -7.28
N LYS A 25 18.76 1.02 -7.61
CA LYS A 25 19.86 0.46 -6.78
C LYS A 25 20.96 1.48 -6.48
N LYS A 26 21.14 2.49 -7.34
CA LYS A 26 22.07 3.61 -7.14
C LYS A 26 21.53 4.71 -6.25
N ALA A 27 20.24 4.69 -5.91
CA ALA A 27 19.59 5.68 -5.02
C ALA A 27 19.84 5.36 -3.53
N THR A 28 21.09 5.16 -3.16
CA THR A 28 21.50 4.80 -1.78
C THR A 28 21.72 6.01 -0.88
N ALA A 29 21.84 7.21 -1.46
CA ALA A 29 22.09 8.42 -0.70
C ALA A 29 20.93 8.75 0.23
N LYS A 30 21.25 9.20 1.45
CA LYS A 30 20.26 9.63 2.47
C LYS A 30 19.25 10.68 1.95
N SER A 31 19.60 11.43 0.91
CA SER A 31 18.76 12.45 0.28
C SER A 31 17.65 11.90 -0.62
N HIS A 32 17.79 10.68 -1.17
CA HIS A 32 16.85 10.14 -2.14
C HIS A 32 15.47 9.84 -1.54
N ARG A 33 15.41 9.12 -0.43
CA ARG A 33 14.15 8.79 0.24
C ARG A 33 13.36 10.03 0.68
N PRO A 34 13.95 11.03 1.34
CA PRO A 34 13.26 12.28 1.65
C PRO A 34 12.76 13.03 0.43
N ALA A 35 13.52 13.05 -0.69
CA ALA A 35 13.10 13.69 -1.92
C ALA A 35 11.89 12.99 -2.55
N VAL A 36 11.89 11.65 -2.62
CA VAL A 36 10.74 10.87 -3.09
C VAL A 36 9.52 11.10 -2.18
N ARG A 37 9.71 11.06 -0.85
CA ARG A 37 8.63 11.34 0.10
C ARG A 37 8.01 12.72 -0.14
N LYS A 38 8.82 13.76 -0.29
CA LYS A 38 8.34 15.12 -0.55
C LYS A 38 7.54 15.24 -1.85
N MET A 39 7.86 14.41 -2.85
CA MET A 39 7.09 14.33 -4.10
C MET A 39 5.74 13.63 -3.94
N MET A 40 5.69 12.61 -3.08
CA MET A 40 4.48 11.79 -2.87
C MET A 40 3.52 12.42 -1.86
N ASP A 41 4.01 13.22 -0.92
CA ASP A 41 3.20 13.91 0.08
C ASP A 41 2.57 15.17 -0.56
N VAL A 42 1.53 14.98 -1.37
CA VAL A 42 0.80 16.08 -2.03
C VAL A 42 -0.28 16.68 -1.12
N ASN A 43 -0.63 17.95 -1.34
CA ASN A 43 -1.69 18.66 -0.61
C ASN A 43 -1.47 18.73 0.91
N SER A 44 -0.23 18.75 1.38
CA SER A 44 0.11 18.72 2.82
C SER A 44 -0.40 17.44 3.52
N LYS A 45 -0.78 16.42 2.76
CA LYS A 45 -1.18 15.11 3.29
C LYS A 45 0.02 14.17 3.34
N ARG A 46 0.06 13.38 4.41
CA ARG A 46 1.04 12.31 4.54
C ARG A 46 0.57 11.08 3.75
N ASN A 47 1.07 10.94 2.53
CA ASN A 47 0.74 9.83 1.64
C ASN A 47 1.74 8.68 1.77
N VAL A 48 2.99 8.95 2.13
CA VAL A 48 3.98 7.92 2.41
C VAL A 48 3.71 7.28 3.76
N LEU A 49 3.36 5.99 3.75
CA LEU A 49 3.01 5.21 4.94
C LEU A 49 4.23 4.59 5.61
N GLY A 50 5.23 4.20 4.81
CA GLY A 50 6.43 3.55 5.32
C GLY A 50 7.27 2.90 4.24
N VAL A 51 8.04 1.90 4.65
CA VAL A 51 8.89 1.09 3.77
C VAL A 51 8.53 -0.37 3.99
N THR A 52 8.36 -1.11 2.90
CA THR A 52 8.09 -2.56 2.94
C THR A 52 9.31 -3.34 3.40
N SER A 53 9.13 -4.61 3.76
CA SER A 53 10.23 -5.50 4.16
C SER A 53 11.32 -5.65 3.09
N VAL A 54 10.98 -5.44 1.83
CA VAL A 54 11.91 -5.48 0.69
C VAL A 54 12.48 -4.10 0.31
N GLY A 55 12.26 -3.08 1.15
CA GLY A 55 12.86 -1.75 0.99
C GLY A 55 12.15 -0.82 0.02
N LYS A 56 10.98 -1.18 -0.50
CA LYS A 56 10.15 -0.31 -1.34
C LYS A 56 9.36 0.69 -0.49
N ILE A 57 9.10 1.87 -1.02
CA ILE A 57 8.32 2.91 -0.34
C ILE A 57 6.84 2.62 -0.57
N LEU A 58 6.07 2.50 0.52
CA LEU A 58 4.62 2.32 0.48
C LEU A 58 3.91 3.67 0.51
N VAL A 59 3.04 3.90 -0.47
CA VAL A 59 2.31 5.15 -0.64
C VAL A 59 0.82 4.86 -0.76
N LYS A 60 0.00 5.64 -0.06
CA LYS A 60 -1.46 5.64 -0.24
C LYS A 60 -1.89 6.75 -1.20
N ILE A 61 -2.93 6.47 -1.97
CA ILE A 61 -3.59 7.44 -2.85
C ILE A 61 -5.04 7.51 -2.43
N ASP A 62 -5.43 8.64 -1.83
CA ASP A 62 -6.76 8.81 -1.25
C ASP A 62 -7.82 9.06 -2.33
N THR A 63 -7.48 9.85 -3.35
CA THR A 63 -8.42 10.27 -4.39
C THR A 63 -7.81 10.28 -5.79
N ALA A 64 -8.66 10.20 -6.82
CA ALA A 64 -8.23 10.39 -8.20
C ALA A 64 -7.57 11.76 -8.44
N ASN A 65 -7.95 12.79 -7.68
CA ASN A 65 -7.34 14.10 -7.77
C ASN A 65 -5.91 14.12 -7.23
N ASP A 66 -5.64 13.40 -6.12
CA ASP A 66 -4.28 13.25 -5.59
C ASP A 66 -3.39 12.52 -6.59
N LEU A 67 -3.93 11.47 -7.24
CA LEU A 67 -3.23 10.76 -8.30
C LEU A 67 -2.89 11.68 -9.49
N LYS A 68 -3.85 12.47 -9.99
CA LYS A 68 -3.63 13.44 -11.07
C LYS A 68 -2.56 14.47 -10.71
N LYS A 69 -2.48 14.90 -9.44
CA LYS A 69 -1.44 15.83 -8.98
C LYS A 69 -0.06 15.17 -8.96
N MET A 70 0.02 13.91 -8.50
CA MET A 70 1.25 13.13 -8.59
C MET A 70 1.69 12.95 -10.04
N GLU A 71 0.78 12.56 -10.93
CA GLU A 71 1.03 12.41 -12.38
C GLU A 71 1.60 13.71 -13.00
N ARG A 72 0.99 14.85 -12.70
CA ARG A 72 1.51 16.16 -13.15
C ARG A 72 2.93 16.42 -12.64
N GLY A 73 3.23 16.02 -11.41
CA GLY A 73 4.58 16.09 -10.85
C GLY A 73 5.59 15.31 -11.67
N PHE A 74 5.20 14.15 -12.21
CA PHE A 74 6.05 13.32 -13.08
C PHE A 74 6.15 13.87 -14.51
N LYS A 75 5.08 14.40 -15.08
CA LYS A 75 5.06 14.96 -16.45
C LYS A 75 5.94 16.21 -16.62
N VAL A 76 6.16 16.96 -15.54
CA VAL A 76 7.06 18.16 -15.54
C VAL A 76 8.55 17.78 -15.66
N VAL A 77 8.90 16.48 -15.64
CA VAL A 77 10.30 16.00 -15.74
C VAL A 77 11.01 16.44 -17.03
N ASN A 78 10.27 16.65 -18.10
CA ASN A 78 10.84 17.02 -19.41
C ASN A 78 11.22 18.52 -19.52
N THR A 79 11.07 19.31 -18.45
CA THR A 79 11.41 20.73 -18.47
C THR A 79 12.73 21.01 -17.73
N ALA A 80 13.61 21.80 -18.34
CA ALA A 80 14.98 22.09 -17.87
C ALA A 80 15.07 22.72 -16.47
N ASN A 81 13.98 23.27 -15.94
CA ASN A 81 13.97 24.12 -14.74
C ASN A 81 13.37 23.46 -13.48
N LEU A 82 13.50 22.15 -13.32
CA LEU A 82 13.02 21.47 -12.12
C LEU A 82 13.88 21.81 -10.88
N PRO A 83 13.25 22.03 -9.71
CA PRO A 83 13.96 22.14 -8.43
C PRO A 83 14.85 20.91 -8.20
N LYS A 84 16.03 21.14 -7.59
CA LYS A 84 17.02 20.08 -7.33
C LYS A 84 16.43 18.86 -6.61
N ASP A 85 15.61 19.09 -5.59
CA ASP A 85 14.95 18.00 -4.83
C ASP A 85 14.05 17.14 -5.72
N LYS A 86 13.32 17.76 -6.65
CA LYS A 86 12.48 17.01 -7.60
C LYS A 86 13.32 16.18 -8.56
N LYS A 87 14.43 16.72 -9.06
CA LYS A 87 15.38 15.98 -9.92
C LYS A 87 15.92 14.77 -9.18
N ILE A 88 16.33 14.93 -7.92
CA ILE A 88 16.83 13.85 -7.07
C ILE A 88 15.75 12.79 -6.85
N GLY A 89 14.54 13.18 -6.48
CA GLY A 89 13.43 12.23 -6.25
C GLY A 89 13.09 11.43 -7.50
N LEU A 90 13.00 12.09 -8.64
CA LEU A 90 12.67 11.45 -9.92
C LEU A 90 13.76 10.49 -10.40
N SER A 91 15.04 10.89 -10.28
CA SER A 91 16.17 10.01 -10.64
C SER A 91 16.29 8.78 -9.73
N ALA A 92 15.71 8.84 -8.53
CA ALA A 92 15.72 7.74 -7.57
C ALA A 92 14.64 6.69 -7.83
N ILE A 93 13.55 7.04 -8.53
CA ILE A 93 12.44 6.14 -8.79
C ILE A 93 12.75 5.25 -9.99
N GLU A 94 12.74 3.94 -9.80
CA GLU A 94 12.86 2.95 -10.86
C GLU A 94 11.51 2.51 -11.39
N ASN A 95 10.56 2.24 -10.47
CA ASN A 95 9.24 1.76 -10.81
C ASN A 95 8.20 2.19 -9.78
N ILE A 96 6.96 2.37 -10.22
CA ILE A 96 5.77 2.55 -9.39
C ILE A 96 4.77 1.50 -9.82
N SER A 97 4.26 0.73 -8.88
CA SER A 97 3.25 -0.30 -9.14
C SER A 97 2.19 -0.31 -8.05
N ARG A 98 1.03 -0.88 -8.36
CA ARG A 98 0.05 -1.18 -7.32
C ARG A 98 0.65 -2.17 -6.33
N TYR A 99 0.46 -1.89 -5.04
CA TYR A 99 0.87 -2.82 -3.99
C TYR A 99 0.00 -4.08 -4.03
N LYS A 100 0.63 -5.22 -3.87
CA LYS A 100 -0.04 -6.51 -3.68
C LYS A 100 0.38 -7.06 -2.33
N ALA A 101 -0.57 -7.62 -1.59
CA ALA A 101 -0.28 -8.24 -0.30
C ALA A 101 0.79 -9.34 -0.46
N VAL A 102 1.69 -9.39 0.51
CA VAL A 102 2.65 -10.49 0.60
C VAL A 102 1.95 -11.69 1.21
N VAL A 103 1.88 -12.78 0.46
CA VAL A 103 1.33 -14.05 0.93
C VAL A 103 2.47 -15.05 1.05
N ASP A 104 2.53 -15.76 2.16
CA ASP A 104 3.53 -16.80 2.39
C ASP A 104 3.20 -18.03 1.53
N ASP A 105 4.13 -18.43 0.67
CA ASP A 105 3.98 -19.56 -0.25
C ASP A 105 3.89 -20.93 0.48
N SER A 106 4.24 -20.96 1.78
CA SER A 106 4.18 -22.18 2.60
C SER A 106 2.81 -22.44 3.25
N ILE A 107 1.84 -21.55 3.05
CA ILE A 107 0.48 -21.68 3.61
C ILE A 107 -0.22 -22.93 3.02
N GLN A 108 -0.77 -23.73 3.93
CA GLN A 108 -1.58 -24.89 3.61
C GLN A 108 -3.01 -24.73 4.14
N GLU A 109 -3.94 -25.47 3.61
CA GLU A 109 -5.31 -25.51 4.10
C GLU A 109 -5.35 -25.88 5.59
N ASN A 110 -6.20 -25.17 6.36
CA ASN A 110 -6.33 -25.28 7.82
C ASN A 110 -5.15 -24.74 8.65
N ASP A 111 -4.18 -24.08 8.05
CA ASP A 111 -3.20 -23.35 8.83
C ASP A 111 -3.86 -22.19 9.59
N ARG A 112 -3.38 -21.92 10.80
CA ARG A 112 -3.70 -20.68 11.50
C ARG A 112 -2.83 -19.56 10.92
N LEU A 113 -3.46 -18.56 10.34
CA LEU A 113 -2.76 -17.51 9.63
C LEU A 113 -2.74 -16.20 10.43
N LYS A 114 -1.69 -15.42 10.23
CA LYS A 114 -1.59 -14.03 10.72
C LYS A 114 -1.75 -13.10 9.55
N LEU A 115 -2.73 -12.21 9.64
CA LEU A 115 -2.97 -11.17 8.67
C LEU A 115 -2.59 -9.81 9.24
N GLN A 116 -1.90 -9.00 8.44
CA GLN A 116 -1.59 -7.62 8.77
C GLN A 116 -2.36 -6.67 7.87
N LEU A 117 -3.12 -5.75 8.47
CA LEU A 117 -3.73 -4.62 7.77
C LEU A 117 -2.78 -3.43 7.69
N VAL A 118 -2.97 -2.64 6.64
CA VAL A 118 -2.30 -1.36 6.47
C VAL A 118 -2.70 -0.39 7.58
N ASP A 119 -1.72 0.31 8.15
CA ASP A 119 -2.00 1.53 8.90
C ASP A 119 -1.98 2.72 7.94
N TYR A 120 -3.15 3.25 7.65
CA TYR A 120 -3.32 4.41 6.77
C TYR A 120 -2.93 5.73 7.41
N LEU A 121 -2.49 5.71 8.68
CA LEU A 121 -2.27 6.93 9.49
C LEU A 121 -3.52 7.83 9.52
N ASN A 122 -4.69 7.20 9.45
CA ASN A 122 -6.01 7.81 9.45
C ASN A 122 -7.00 6.86 10.13
N SER A 123 -7.60 7.28 11.22
CA SER A 123 -8.48 6.45 12.06
C SER A 123 -9.73 5.96 11.32
N GLU A 124 -10.30 6.79 10.44
CA GLU A 124 -11.48 6.44 9.64
C GLU A 124 -11.17 5.32 8.63
N TYR A 125 -10.09 5.46 7.87
CA TYR A 125 -9.66 4.42 6.94
C TYR A 125 -9.27 3.13 7.67
N ASN A 126 -8.61 3.27 8.82
CA ASN A 126 -8.26 2.15 9.66
C ASN A 126 -9.49 1.40 10.18
N HIS A 127 -10.52 2.11 10.58
CA HIS A 127 -11.79 1.52 11.00
C HIS A 127 -12.52 0.85 9.83
N ARG A 128 -12.65 1.53 8.69
CA ARG A 128 -13.29 0.98 7.49
C ARG A 128 -12.61 -0.30 6.99
N SER A 129 -11.27 -0.35 6.99
CA SER A 129 -10.54 -1.54 6.55
C SER A 129 -10.77 -2.74 7.47
N ARG A 130 -10.92 -2.51 8.78
CA ARG A 130 -11.27 -3.56 9.73
C ARG A 130 -12.68 -4.11 9.48
N ILE A 131 -13.66 -3.22 9.24
CA ILE A 131 -15.03 -3.63 8.89
C ILE A 131 -15.02 -4.42 7.58
N ALA A 132 -14.33 -3.93 6.55
CA ALA A 132 -14.24 -4.61 5.26
C ALA A 132 -13.64 -6.02 5.40
N LEU A 133 -12.58 -6.18 6.20
CA LEU A 133 -12.00 -7.50 6.49
C LEU A 133 -13.01 -8.40 7.19
N SER A 134 -13.70 -7.90 8.23
CA SER A 134 -14.70 -8.68 8.98
C SER A 134 -15.85 -9.16 8.07
N ILE A 135 -16.33 -8.31 7.16
CA ILE A 135 -17.36 -8.70 6.17
C ILE A 135 -16.81 -9.79 5.26
N LYS A 136 -15.59 -9.60 4.72
CA LYS A 136 -14.98 -10.56 3.81
C LYS A 136 -14.76 -11.93 4.48
N CYS A 137 -14.28 -11.95 5.71
CA CYS A 137 -14.12 -13.19 6.47
C CYS A 137 -15.46 -13.91 6.68
N LYS A 138 -16.53 -13.18 7.02
CA LYS A 138 -17.87 -13.74 7.17
C LYS A 138 -18.42 -14.35 5.88
N GLU A 139 -18.18 -13.70 4.72
CA GLU A 139 -18.59 -14.22 3.41
C GLU A 139 -18.01 -15.61 3.13
N PHE A 140 -16.81 -15.88 3.62
CA PHE A 140 -16.10 -17.15 3.40
C PHE A 140 -16.10 -18.10 4.62
N GLY A 141 -16.82 -17.75 5.71
CA GLY A 141 -16.85 -18.57 6.93
C GLY A 141 -15.50 -18.62 7.67
N VAL A 142 -14.62 -17.64 7.44
CA VAL A 142 -13.31 -17.53 8.11
C VAL A 142 -13.48 -16.95 9.50
N GLU A 143 -12.93 -17.60 10.52
CA GLU A 143 -12.86 -17.07 11.87
C GLU A 143 -11.77 -15.99 11.95
N LEU A 144 -12.14 -14.82 12.51
CA LEU A 144 -11.30 -13.63 12.61
C LEU A 144 -11.16 -13.22 14.07
N GLU A 145 -9.92 -13.17 14.56
CA GLU A 145 -9.59 -12.67 15.90
C GLU A 145 -8.55 -11.54 15.81
N GLU A 146 -8.79 -10.41 16.50
CA GLU A 146 -7.81 -9.33 16.59
C GLU A 146 -6.75 -9.65 17.63
N LEU A 147 -5.47 -9.54 17.26
CA LEU A 147 -4.34 -9.82 18.13
C LEU A 147 -3.92 -8.56 18.90
N ASN A 148 -4.35 -8.45 20.15
CA ASN A 148 -4.19 -7.25 20.96
C ASN A 148 -2.76 -6.98 21.48
N TYR A 149 -1.85 -7.97 21.42
CA TYR A 149 -0.47 -7.81 21.90
C TYR A 149 0.37 -6.86 21.05
N ALA A 150 -0.09 -6.52 19.87
CA ALA A 150 0.58 -5.62 18.93
C ALA A 150 -0.42 -4.71 18.20
N SER A 151 -1.26 -4.00 18.95
CA SER A 151 -2.35 -3.17 18.43
C SER A 151 -1.91 -2.14 17.38
N SER A 152 -0.70 -1.59 17.51
CA SER A 152 -0.12 -0.69 16.52
C SER A 152 0.20 -1.37 15.18
N LEU A 153 0.38 -2.68 15.16
CA LEU A 153 0.68 -3.46 13.94
C LEU A 153 -0.57 -3.93 13.21
N ARG A 154 -1.76 -3.77 13.79
CA ARG A 154 -3.04 -4.15 13.20
C ARG A 154 -3.04 -5.59 12.70
N LEU A 155 -2.69 -6.51 13.60
CA LEU A 155 -2.59 -7.94 13.36
C LEU A 155 -3.88 -8.67 13.71
N PHE A 156 -4.22 -9.65 12.89
CA PHE A 156 -5.38 -10.53 13.06
C PHE A 156 -4.94 -11.98 12.89
N SER A 157 -5.60 -12.88 13.63
CA SER A 157 -5.55 -14.32 13.38
C SER A 157 -6.72 -14.73 12.52
N LEU A 158 -6.46 -15.60 11.54
CA LEU A 158 -7.47 -16.21 10.69
C LEU A 158 -7.42 -17.73 10.88
N GLU A 159 -8.59 -18.37 11.03
CA GLU A 159 -8.73 -19.81 11.09
C GLU A 159 -9.76 -20.29 10.06
N HIS A 160 -9.65 -21.54 9.62
CA HIS A 160 -10.54 -22.15 8.61
C HIS A 160 -10.50 -21.42 7.25
N VAL A 161 -9.30 -21.08 6.79
CA VAL A 161 -9.09 -20.35 5.54
C VAL A 161 -8.94 -21.32 4.38
N SER A 162 -9.91 -21.34 3.46
CA SER A 162 -9.79 -22.03 2.18
C SER A 162 -8.87 -21.26 1.23
N GLU A 163 -8.38 -21.90 0.18
CA GLU A 163 -7.58 -21.24 -0.85
C GLU A 163 -8.32 -20.08 -1.51
N GLU A 164 -9.61 -20.25 -1.81
CA GLU A 164 -10.46 -19.21 -2.38
C GLU A 164 -10.60 -18.01 -1.42
N ALA A 165 -10.82 -18.27 -0.13
CA ALA A 165 -10.89 -17.25 0.91
C ALA A 165 -9.55 -16.50 1.03
N LEU A 166 -8.42 -17.20 1.00
CA LEU A 166 -7.09 -16.61 1.06
C LEU A 166 -6.85 -15.66 -0.12
N GLN A 167 -7.16 -16.09 -1.34
CA GLN A 167 -7.03 -15.27 -2.54
C GLN A 167 -7.92 -14.03 -2.46
N ALA A 168 -9.19 -14.18 -2.05
CA ALA A 168 -10.13 -13.07 -1.92
C ALA A 168 -9.67 -12.05 -0.85
N ILE A 169 -9.22 -12.52 0.32
CA ILE A 169 -8.72 -11.68 1.41
C ILE A 169 -7.41 -10.99 1.00
N ALA A 170 -6.45 -11.72 0.42
CA ALA A 170 -5.18 -11.16 -0.01
C ALA A 170 -5.32 -10.12 -1.14
N SER A 171 -6.39 -10.20 -1.93
CA SER A 171 -6.69 -9.21 -2.99
C SER A 171 -7.25 -7.87 -2.47
N MET A 172 -7.60 -7.78 -1.19
CA MET A 172 -8.12 -6.56 -0.59
C MET A 172 -7.03 -5.48 -0.52
N ASP A 173 -7.37 -4.24 -0.91
CA ASP A 173 -6.42 -3.11 -0.93
C ASP A 173 -5.87 -2.74 0.46
N CYS A 174 -6.51 -3.19 1.53
CA CYS A 174 -6.11 -2.91 2.91
C CYS A 174 -5.21 -3.97 3.53
N VAL A 175 -4.91 -5.07 2.85
CA VAL A 175 -4.08 -6.15 3.37
C VAL A 175 -2.62 -5.93 3.00
N LEU A 176 -1.73 -5.93 4.00
CA LEU A 176 -0.28 -5.86 3.79
C LEU A 176 0.33 -7.24 3.59
N ALA A 177 0.00 -8.18 4.46
CA ALA A 177 0.59 -9.50 4.41
C ALA A 177 -0.33 -10.53 5.05
N VAL A 178 -0.22 -11.78 4.56
CA VAL A 178 -0.77 -12.99 5.18
C VAL A 178 0.36 -13.99 5.35
N ARG A 179 0.55 -14.47 6.56
CA ARG A 179 1.67 -15.34 6.94
C ARG A 179 1.16 -16.46 7.84
N LYS A 180 1.94 -17.53 7.90
CA LYS A 180 1.78 -18.62 8.86
C LYS A 180 2.29 -18.26 10.25
#